data_cad3640c98f9399ab14ab1945c4a29b8
#
_entry.id   cad3640c98f9399ab14ab1945c4a29b8
#
_cell.length_a   1.000
_cell.length_b   1.000
_cell.length_c   1.000
_cell.angle_alpha   90.00
_cell.angle_beta   90.00
_cell.angle_gamma   90.00
#
_symmetry.space_group_name_H-M   'P 1'
#
loop_
_entity.id
_entity.type
_entity.pdbx_description
1 polymer ?
#
loop_
_entity_poly.entity_id
_entity_poly.type
_entity_poly.pdbx_seq_one_letter_code
_entity_poly.pdbx_strand_id
1 'polypeptide(L)'
;MQINKNAEKLIRQLNNQGYEAFIVGGCVRDYLLGLTPHDTDICTNALPEQTKKCFEAYHTFDTGIKHGTISVVCGGEVYEITTYRIDGDYSDNRHPDSVSFTRNINEDLQRRDFTVNAMAYNAEYGLVDPYGGKNDLKDKIIRCVGNPDTRFNEDALRILRALRFASVYGFSIEENTSKSIFKNADLLKNIATERVISEFLKLICGKDAVKILDAYRETIAVIIPEITVMFNFNQNNIHHSVSYTHLRAHETGRNL
;
A
#
# COMPACT_ATOMS: atom_id res chain seq x y z
N MET A 1 2.51 13.25 16.50
CA MET A 1 1.69 13.13 15.26
C MET A 1 0.29 13.59 15.60
N GLN A 2 -0.32 14.48 14.81
CA GLN A 2 -1.70 14.93 15.02
C GLN A 2 -2.57 14.15 14.03
N ILE A 3 -3.36 13.21 14.53
CA ILE A 3 -4.24 12.38 13.72
C ILE A 3 -5.63 13.03 13.58
N ASN A 4 -6.44 12.54 12.64
CA ASN A 4 -7.83 12.95 12.45
C ASN A 4 -8.64 12.75 13.76
N LYS A 5 -9.37 13.78 14.18
CA LYS A 5 -10.14 13.78 15.44
C LYS A 5 -11.20 12.68 15.51
N ASN A 6 -11.84 12.36 14.37
CA ASN A 6 -12.83 11.28 14.31
C ASN A 6 -12.16 9.91 14.50
N ALA A 7 -11.02 9.68 13.83
CA ALA A 7 -10.24 8.45 14.00
C ALA A 7 -9.78 8.31 15.47
N GLU A 8 -9.28 9.39 16.09
CA GLU A 8 -8.89 9.39 17.50
C GLU A 8 -10.06 9.05 18.43
N LYS A 9 -11.26 9.58 18.14
CA LYS A 9 -12.48 9.27 18.89
C LYS A 9 -12.83 7.79 18.82
N LEU A 10 -12.76 7.20 17.62
CA LEU A 10 -13.05 5.76 17.40
C LEU A 10 -12.02 4.88 18.12
N ILE A 11 -10.73 5.22 18.05
CA ILE A 11 -9.65 4.51 18.75
C ILE A 11 -9.89 4.57 20.27
N ARG A 12 -10.16 5.75 20.83
CA ARG A 12 -10.45 5.90 22.26
C ARG A 12 -11.65 5.07 22.71
N GLN A 13 -12.68 4.96 21.86
CA GLN A 13 -13.86 4.16 22.18
C GLN A 13 -13.52 2.66 22.29
N LEU A 14 -12.68 2.13 21.39
CA LEU A 14 -12.17 0.75 21.48
C LEU A 14 -11.29 0.58 22.74
N ASN A 15 -10.36 1.51 22.99
CA ASN A 15 -9.48 1.45 24.16
C ASN A 15 -10.29 1.47 25.48
N ASN A 16 -11.34 2.27 25.58
CA ASN A 16 -12.22 2.33 26.76
C ASN A 16 -13.01 1.03 26.99
N GLN A 17 -13.17 0.20 25.97
CA GLN A 17 -13.79 -1.12 26.06
C GLN A 17 -12.75 -2.25 26.28
N GLY A 18 -11.47 -1.89 26.50
CA GLY A 18 -10.38 -2.83 26.76
C GLY A 18 -9.74 -3.44 25.52
N TYR A 19 -9.97 -2.86 24.35
CA TYR A 19 -9.34 -3.30 23.10
C TYR A 19 -8.23 -2.35 22.70
N GLU A 20 -7.14 -2.90 22.16
CA GLU A 20 -6.11 -2.10 21.49
C GLU A 20 -6.62 -1.65 20.12
N ALA A 21 -6.33 -0.40 19.75
CA ALA A 21 -6.61 0.11 18.41
C ALA A 21 -5.58 1.14 17.97
N PHE A 22 -5.22 1.13 16.69
CA PHE A 22 -4.22 2.01 16.09
C PHE A 22 -4.70 2.47 14.72
N ILE A 23 -4.30 3.68 14.29
CA ILE A 23 -4.24 3.96 12.85
C ILE A 23 -3.10 3.17 12.24
N VAL A 24 -3.21 2.74 10.96
CA VAL A 24 -2.25 1.79 10.39
C VAL A 24 -2.01 2.01 8.89
N GLY A 25 -0.83 1.67 8.44
CA GLY A 25 -0.54 1.61 7.00
C GLY A 25 -0.24 2.95 6.36
N GLY A 26 -0.87 3.19 5.20
CA GLY A 26 -0.62 4.38 4.38
C GLY A 26 -0.81 5.70 5.11
N CYS A 27 -1.82 5.80 5.97
CA CYS A 27 -2.07 7.02 6.73
C CYS A 27 -0.93 7.34 7.72
N VAL A 28 -0.33 6.33 8.37
CA VAL A 28 0.82 6.53 9.26
C VAL A 28 2.03 7.03 8.48
N ARG A 29 2.33 6.41 7.33
CA ARG A 29 3.37 6.87 6.41
C ARG A 29 3.16 8.32 6.01
N ASP A 30 1.96 8.67 5.56
CA ASP A 30 1.65 10.00 5.06
C ASP A 30 1.78 11.06 6.16
N TYR A 31 1.28 10.78 7.38
CA TYR A 31 1.52 11.65 8.53
C TYR A 31 3.00 11.83 8.85
N LEU A 32 3.82 10.77 8.78
CA LEU A 32 5.26 10.87 9.02
C LEU A 32 5.99 11.66 7.94
N LEU A 33 5.46 11.68 6.71
CA LEU A 33 5.94 12.51 5.59
C LEU A 33 5.41 13.94 5.63
N GLY A 34 4.53 14.31 6.59
CA GLY A 34 3.89 15.62 6.65
C GLY A 34 2.81 15.83 5.59
N LEU A 35 2.29 14.74 5.03
CA LEU A 35 1.21 14.76 4.05
C LEU A 35 -0.15 14.55 4.76
N THR A 36 -1.24 15.00 4.12
CA THR A 36 -2.60 14.70 4.56
C THR A 36 -3.03 13.36 3.97
N PRO A 37 -3.34 12.34 4.79
CA PRO A 37 -3.85 11.07 4.28
C PRO A 37 -5.20 11.22 3.60
N HIS A 38 -5.45 10.47 2.54
CA HIS A 38 -6.78 10.36 1.91
C HIS A 38 -7.74 9.55 2.76
N ASP A 39 -7.27 8.39 3.24
CA ASP A 39 -8.03 7.44 4.04
C ASP A 39 -7.33 7.19 5.36
N THR A 40 -8.08 6.87 6.38
CA THR A 40 -7.53 6.52 7.70
C THR A 40 -8.05 5.15 8.12
N ASP A 41 -7.21 4.14 7.92
CA ASP A 41 -7.49 2.78 8.35
C ASP A 41 -7.17 2.60 9.82
N ILE A 42 -8.04 1.88 10.53
CA ILE A 42 -7.85 1.51 11.93
C ILE A 42 -7.71 -0.01 12.02
N CYS A 43 -6.78 -0.47 12.83
CA CYS A 43 -6.68 -1.88 13.18
C CYS A 43 -6.85 -2.08 14.69
N THR A 44 -7.37 -3.26 15.10
CA THR A 44 -7.71 -3.54 16.51
C THR A 44 -7.58 -5.04 16.81
N ASN A 45 -7.40 -5.39 18.09
CA ASN A 45 -7.48 -6.77 18.56
C ASN A 45 -8.92 -7.20 18.88
N ALA A 46 -9.92 -6.30 18.75
CA ALA A 46 -11.33 -6.66 18.85
C ALA A 46 -11.77 -7.49 17.67
N LEU A 47 -12.51 -8.58 17.90
CA LEU A 47 -13.15 -9.35 16.84
C LEU A 47 -14.27 -8.54 16.16
N PRO A 48 -14.68 -8.86 14.91
CA PRO A 48 -15.69 -8.09 14.19
C PRO A 48 -16.97 -7.85 14.99
N GLU A 49 -17.49 -8.89 15.66
CA GLU A 49 -18.70 -8.78 16.50
C GLU A 49 -18.48 -7.88 17.73
N GLN A 50 -17.27 -7.89 18.29
CA GLN A 50 -16.91 -7.00 19.42
C GLN A 50 -16.79 -5.55 18.93
N THR A 51 -16.21 -5.35 17.74
CA THR A 51 -16.15 -4.02 17.09
C THR A 51 -17.56 -3.49 16.84
N LYS A 52 -18.48 -4.29 16.28
CA LYS A 52 -19.89 -3.91 16.09
C LYS A 52 -20.54 -3.49 17.39
N LYS A 53 -20.35 -4.27 18.45
CA LYS A 53 -20.88 -3.94 19.79
C LYS A 53 -20.29 -2.63 20.32
N CYS A 54 -19.01 -2.35 20.13
CA CYS A 54 -18.41 -1.08 20.54
C CYS A 54 -19.03 0.12 19.81
N PHE A 55 -19.52 -0.08 18.59
CA PHE A 55 -20.06 0.97 17.74
C PHE A 55 -21.56 0.83 17.45
N GLU A 56 -22.34 0.18 18.34
CA GLU A 56 -23.78 0.01 18.16
C GLU A 56 -24.57 1.32 18.01
N ALA A 57 -24.06 2.43 18.57
CA ALA A 57 -24.63 3.76 18.42
C ALA A 57 -24.23 4.48 17.10
N TYR A 58 -23.41 3.86 16.28
CA TYR A 58 -22.97 4.38 14.99
C TYR A 58 -23.60 3.62 13.84
N HIS A 59 -23.64 4.24 12.66
CA HIS A 59 -23.99 3.50 11.46
C HIS A 59 -22.81 2.65 11.01
N THR A 60 -23.00 1.33 10.90
CA THR A 60 -21.95 0.38 10.55
C THR A 60 -22.33 -0.46 9.35
N PHE A 61 -21.34 -0.92 8.57
CA PHE A 61 -21.51 -1.80 7.41
C PHE A 61 -20.58 -3.02 7.52
N ASP A 62 -21.08 -4.17 7.08
CA ASP A 62 -20.40 -5.47 7.14
C ASP A 62 -19.63 -5.82 5.85
N THR A 63 -19.33 -4.85 5.00
CA THR A 63 -18.75 -5.05 3.65
C THR A 63 -17.48 -5.88 3.63
N GLY A 64 -16.71 -5.89 4.70
CA GLY A 64 -15.45 -6.60 4.83
C GLY A 64 -15.40 -7.67 5.92
N ILE A 65 -16.54 -8.10 6.50
CA ILE A 65 -16.59 -8.95 7.70
C ILE A 65 -15.83 -10.28 7.55
N LYS A 66 -15.85 -10.88 6.36
CA LYS A 66 -15.10 -12.12 6.06
C LYS A 66 -13.58 -11.95 6.23
N HIS A 67 -13.08 -10.73 6.08
CA HIS A 67 -11.68 -10.36 6.24
C HIS A 67 -11.41 -9.61 7.54
N GLY A 68 -12.40 -9.55 8.43
CA GLY A 68 -12.28 -8.91 9.74
C GLY A 68 -12.53 -7.40 9.74
N THR A 69 -13.05 -6.81 8.64
CA THR A 69 -13.26 -5.37 8.52
C THR A 69 -14.72 -4.99 8.77
N ILE A 70 -14.94 -4.01 9.64
CA ILE A 70 -16.21 -3.31 9.88
C ILE A 70 -16.02 -1.85 9.49
N SER A 71 -16.90 -1.32 8.65
CA SER A 71 -16.92 0.10 8.30
C SER A 71 -17.82 0.85 9.27
N VAL A 72 -17.32 1.96 9.85
CA VAL A 72 -18.02 2.80 10.83
C VAL A 72 -18.11 4.23 10.31
N VAL A 73 -19.32 4.81 10.32
CA VAL A 73 -19.52 6.21 9.92
C VAL A 73 -19.34 7.11 11.14
N CYS A 74 -18.37 8.04 11.08
CA CYS A 74 -18.13 9.02 12.12
C CYS A 74 -17.85 10.40 11.50
N GLY A 75 -18.62 11.41 11.93
CA GLY A 75 -18.44 12.78 11.42
C GLY A 75 -18.71 12.93 9.91
N GLY A 76 -19.53 12.07 9.31
CA GLY A 76 -19.84 12.07 7.87
C GLY A 76 -18.81 11.33 7.00
N GLU A 77 -17.76 10.78 7.59
CA GLU A 77 -16.72 9.98 6.93
C GLU A 77 -16.84 8.50 7.30
N VAL A 78 -16.39 7.62 6.41
CA VAL A 78 -16.35 6.17 6.64
C VAL A 78 -14.94 5.77 7.08
N TYR A 79 -14.85 5.03 8.17
CA TYR A 79 -13.61 4.48 8.71
C TYR A 79 -13.64 2.97 8.65
N GLU A 80 -12.62 2.35 8.07
CA GLU A 80 -12.46 0.90 8.08
C GLU A 80 -11.71 0.49 9.36
N ILE A 81 -12.36 -0.36 10.16
CA ILE A 81 -11.79 -0.93 11.38
C ILE A 81 -11.60 -2.42 11.16
N THR A 82 -10.34 -2.84 11.06
CA THR A 82 -9.96 -4.22 10.74
C THR A 82 -9.39 -4.92 11.96
N THR A 83 -9.89 -6.11 12.27
CA THR A 83 -9.32 -7.01 13.28
C THR A 83 -7.92 -7.45 12.86
N TYR A 84 -6.95 -7.47 13.80
CA TYR A 84 -5.61 -8.02 13.54
C TYR A 84 -5.73 -9.44 13.01
N ARG A 85 -4.98 -9.74 11.95
CA ARG A 85 -5.08 -11.03 11.29
C ARG A 85 -3.76 -11.55 10.77
N ILE A 86 -3.72 -12.85 10.65
CA ILE A 86 -2.70 -13.60 9.93
C ILE A 86 -3.37 -14.13 8.67
N ASP A 87 -2.77 -13.87 7.54
CA ASP A 87 -3.22 -14.43 6.27
C ASP A 87 -2.61 -15.83 6.11
N GLY A 88 -3.42 -16.81 5.66
CA GLY A 88 -2.96 -18.15 5.31
C GLY A 88 -2.27 -18.19 3.96
N ASP A 89 -2.22 -19.37 3.33
CA ASP A 89 -1.64 -19.54 2.01
C ASP A 89 -2.43 -18.76 0.95
N TYR A 90 -1.80 -18.53 -0.20
CA TYR A 90 -2.37 -17.79 -1.32
C TYR A 90 -2.29 -18.66 -2.58
N SER A 91 -3.43 -19.25 -2.97
CA SER A 91 -3.51 -20.09 -4.16
C SER A 91 -3.70 -19.31 -5.46
N ASP A 92 -4.28 -18.11 -5.38
CA ASP A 92 -4.63 -17.27 -6.54
C ASP A 92 -3.70 -16.04 -6.73
N ASN A 93 -2.58 -15.95 -5.98
CA ASN A 93 -1.66 -14.81 -5.94
C ASN A 93 -2.36 -13.46 -5.62
N ARG A 94 -3.46 -13.50 -4.85
CA ARG A 94 -4.23 -12.30 -4.49
C ARG A 94 -4.90 -12.36 -3.12
N HIS A 95 -5.69 -13.40 -2.89
CA HIS A 95 -6.48 -13.52 -1.68
C HIS A 95 -5.92 -14.64 -0.82
N PRO A 96 -5.80 -14.43 0.49
CA PRO A 96 -5.47 -15.54 1.36
C PRO A 96 -6.59 -16.57 1.33
N ASP A 97 -6.25 -17.84 1.22
CA ASP A 97 -7.20 -18.96 1.23
C ASP A 97 -7.94 -19.05 2.57
N SER A 98 -7.30 -18.57 3.62
CA SER A 98 -7.88 -18.47 4.96
C SER A 98 -7.34 -17.25 5.71
N VAL A 99 -8.14 -16.76 6.65
CA VAL A 99 -7.76 -15.68 7.56
C VAL A 99 -7.99 -16.15 8.98
N SER A 100 -6.99 -16.00 9.84
CA SER A 100 -7.12 -16.22 11.27
C SER A 100 -6.88 -14.91 12.03
N PHE A 101 -7.74 -14.66 13.04
CA PHE A 101 -7.59 -13.46 13.85
C PHE A 101 -6.52 -13.67 14.93
N THR A 102 -5.76 -12.63 15.20
CA THR A 102 -4.74 -12.60 16.24
C THR A 102 -4.95 -11.43 17.20
N ARG A 103 -4.29 -11.46 18.34
CA ARG A 103 -4.22 -10.33 19.26
C ARG A 103 -2.90 -9.57 19.19
N ASN A 104 -1.98 -10.04 18.35
CA ASN A 104 -0.65 -9.46 18.23
C ASN A 104 -0.56 -8.56 16.99
N ILE A 105 -0.43 -7.25 17.21
CA ILE A 105 -0.31 -6.26 16.14
C ILE A 105 0.89 -6.55 15.21
N ASN A 106 2.00 -7.10 15.74
CA ASN A 106 3.18 -7.38 14.92
C ASN A 106 2.89 -8.42 13.82
N GLU A 107 2.01 -9.39 14.09
CA GLU A 107 1.60 -10.38 13.10
C GLU A 107 0.72 -9.73 12.00
N ASP A 108 -0.15 -8.77 12.35
CA ASP A 108 -0.90 -8.01 11.34
C ASP A 108 0.02 -7.13 10.49
N LEU A 109 1.03 -6.52 11.09
CA LEU A 109 2.01 -5.71 10.36
C LEU A 109 2.92 -6.57 9.47
N GLN A 110 3.20 -7.81 9.85
CA GLN A 110 4.05 -8.73 9.11
C GLN A 110 3.51 -9.10 7.73
N ARG A 111 2.20 -9.22 7.56
CA ARG A 111 1.57 -9.60 6.29
C ARG A 111 1.52 -8.46 5.26
N ARG A 112 1.90 -7.23 5.66
CA ARG A 112 1.84 -6.05 4.79
C ARG A 112 2.94 -6.07 3.72
N ASP A 113 2.76 -5.25 2.71
CA ASP A 113 3.63 -5.20 1.53
C ASP A 113 5.03 -4.64 1.83
N PHE A 114 5.09 -3.39 2.33
CA PHE A 114 6.35 -2.67 2.52
C PHE A 114 6.48 -2.14 3.95
N THR A 115 7.72 -2.02 4.41
CA THR A 115 8.05 -1.52 5.76
C THR A 115 7.41 -0.16 6.03
N VAL A 116 7.43 0.74 5.05
CA VAL A 116 6.82 2.07 5.12
C VAL A 116 5.29 2.06 5.30
N ASN A 117 4.64 0.94 5.01
CA ASN A 117 3.20 0.71 5.21
C ASN A 117 2.92 -0.28 6.38
N ALA A 118 3.97 -0.81 7.02
CA ALA A 118 3.87 -1.76 8.12
C ALA A 118 4.14 -1.08 9.47
N MET A 119 3.54 0.09 9.66
CA MET A 119 3.60 0.88 10.88
C MET A 119 2.20 1.15 11.39
N ALA A 120 2.06 1.25 12.71
CA ALA A 120 0.82 1.62 13.37
C ALA A 120 1.08 2.72 14.41
N TYR A 121 0.08 3.55 14.68
CA TYR A 121 0.21 4.63 15.66
C TYR A 121 -1.06 4.80 16.49
N ASN A 122 -0.85 5.00 17.78
CA ASN A 122 -1.87 5.40 18.74
C ASN A 122 -1.28 6.51 19.63
N ALA A 123 -2.09 7.49 20.01
CA ALA A 123 -1.62 8.62 20.83
C ALA A 123 -1.15 8.19 22.22
N GLU A 124 -1.70 7.10 22.77
CA GLU A 124 -1.37 6.56 24.08
C GLU A 124 -0.14 5.65 24.05
N TYR A 125 -0.06 4.76 23.06
CA TYR A 125 1.00 3.75 22.95
C TYR A 125 2.19 4.18 22.07
N GLY A 126 2.01 5.28 21.30
CA GLY A 126 3.04 5.76 20.37
C GLY A 126 3.08 5.02 19.03
N LEU A 127 4.24 5.06 18.38
CA LEU A 127 4.51 4.41 17.10
C LEU A 127 4.95 2.96 17.31
N VAL A 128 4.26 2.03 16.66
CA VAL A 128 4.65 0.62 16.53
C VAL A 128 5.27 0.43 15.15
N ASP A 129 6.56 0.10 15.11
CA ASP A 129 7.35 -0.01 13.88
C ASP A 129 8.35 -1.18 13.99
N PRO A 130 7.87 -2.45 13.96
CA PRO A 130 8.72 -3.62 14.14
C PRO A 130 9.65 -3.90 12.95
N TYR A 131 9.39 -3.29 11.79
CA TYR A 131 10.12 -3.55 10.55
C TYR A 131 10.98 -2.37 10.08
N GLY A 132 11.11 -1.30 10.88
CA GLY A 132 11.98 -0.17 10.59
C GLY A 132 11.47 0.76 9.49
N GLY A 133 10.16 0.80 9.27
CA GLY A 133 9.53 1.63 8.24
C GLY A 133 9.82 3.12 8.41
N LYS A 134 9.94 3.62 9.64
CA LYS A 134 10.33 5.01 9.92
C LYS A 134 11.75 5.34 9.40
N ASN A 135 12.69 4.40 9.54
CA ASN A 135 14.03 4.58 9.00
C ASN A 135 14.02 4.52 7.48
N ASP A 136 13.31 3.56 6.89
CA ASP A 136 13.16 3.47 5.42
C ASP A 136 12.48 4.73 4.84
N LEU A 137 11.53 5.35 5.54
CA LEU A 137 10.96 6.65 5.14
C LEU A 137 12.01 7.77 5.14
N LYS A 138 12.83 7.85 6.18
CA LYS A 138 13.91 8.84 6.30
C LYS A 138 14.94 8.66 5.19
N ASP A 139 15.30 7.41 4.90
CA ASP A 139 16.31 7.04 3.91
C ASP A 139 15.73 6.99 2.49
N LYS A 140 14.39 7.22 2.34
CA LYS A 140 13.66 7.19 1.07
C LYS A 140 13.77 5.85 0.35
N ILE A 141 13.52 4.77 1.07
CA ILE A 141 13.65 3.39 0.59
C ILE A 141 12.27 2.71 0.59
N ILE A 142 11.96 1.97 -0.49
CA ILE A 142 10.87 1.01 -0.56
C ILE A 142 11.47 -0.39 -0.36
N ARG A 143 11.12 -1.03 0.74
CA ARG A 143 11.57 -2.35 1.15
C ARG A 143 10.37 -3.24 1.47
N CYS A 144 10.35 -4.48 0.97
CA CYS A 144 9.35 -5.47 1.39
C CYS A 144 9.47 -5.82 2.87
N VAL A 145 8.35 -6.13 3.51
CA VAL A 145 8.33 -6.73 4.84
C VAL A 145 8.79 -8.19 4.74
N GLY A 146 9.86 -8.54 5.43
CA GLY A 146 10.41 -9.90 5.41
C GLY A 146 11.01 -10.28 4.05
N ASN A 147 10.66 -11.46 3.54
CA ASN A 147 11.22 -11.98 2.28
C ASN A 147 10.43 -11.44 1.07
N PRO A 148 11.07 -10.70 0.13
CA PRO A 148 10.39 -10.15 -1.04
C PRO A 148 9.77 -11.22 -1.95
N ASP A 149 10.44 -12.36 -2.15
CA ASP A 149 9.92 -13.44 -3.00
C ASP A 149 8.59 -13.97 -2.43
N THR A 150 8.52 -14.16 -1.12
CA THR A 150 7.28 -14.58 -0.44
C THR A 150 6.19 -13.53 -0.65
N ARG A 151 6.50 -12.24 -0.41
CA ARG A 151 5.52 -11.14 -0.56
C ARG A 151 4.97 -11.02 -1.96
N PHE A 152 5.79 -11.21 -3.00
CA PHE A 152 5.35 -11.13 -4.39
C PHE A 152 4.59 -12.37 -4.85
N ASN A 153 4.88 -13.54 -4.30
CA ASN A 153 4.10 -14.75 -4.56
C ASN A 153 2.72 -14.74 -3.88
N GLU A 154 2.57 -14.05 -2.74
CA GLU A 154 1.26 -13.86 -2.09
C GLU A 154 0.34 -12.94 -2.92
N ASP A 155 0.80 -11.77 -3.30
CA ASP A 155 0.08 -10.85 -4.20
C ASP A 155 1.07 -10.21 -5.17
N ALA A 156 1.08 -10.71 -6.40
CA ALA A 156 1.97 -10.25 -7.45
C ALA A 156 1.77 -8.75 -7.80
N LEU A 157 0.60 -8.15 -7.51
CA LEU A 157 0.38 -6.72 -7.68
C LEU A 157 1.35 -5.88 -6.81
N ARG A 158 1.88 -6.44 -5.73
CA ARG A 158 2.89 -5.76 -4.89
C ARG A 158 4.13 -5.36 -5.69
N ILE A 159 4.45 -6.05 -6.79
CA ILE A 159 5.52 -5.64 -7.72
C ILE A 159 5.21 -4.25 -8.30
N LEU A 160 4.03 -4.07 -8.90
CA LEU A 160 3.64 -2.76 -9.45
C LEU A 160 3.47 -1.70 -8.36
N ARG A 161 3.00 -2.09 -7.17
CA ARG A 161 2.91 -1.20 -6.02
C ARG A 161 4.28 -0.68 -5.58
N ALA A 162 5.35 -1.53 -5.58
CA ALA A 162 6.71 -1.10 -5.31
C ALA A 162 7.17 -0.02 -6.31
N LEU A 163 6.97 -0.28 -7.59
CA LEU A 163 7.32 0.67 -8.66
C LEU A 163 6.53 1.97 -8.53
N ARG A 164 5.23 1.89 -8.25
CA ARG A 164 4.38 3.05 -8.02
C ARG A 164 4.84 3.87 -6.82
N PHE A 165 5.09 3.25 -5.67
CA PHE A 165 5.55 3.99 -4.48
C PHE A 165 6.91 4.65 -4.73
N ALA A 166 7.84 3.95 -5.39
CA ALA A 166 9.12 4.52 -5.78
C ALA A 166 8.93 5.74 -6.69
N SER A 167 8.05 5.66 -7.68
CA SER A 167 7.73 6.76 -8.60
C SER A 167 7.06 7.94 -7.90
N VAL A 168 5.99 7.69 -7.13
CA VAL A 168 5.17 8.74 -6.50
C VAL A 168 5.95 9.50 -5.42
N TYR A 169 6.67 8.78 -4.56
CA TYR A 169 7.42 9.39 -3.46
C TYR A 169 8.85 9.78 -3.85
N GLY A 170 9.36 9.33 -5.01
CA GLY A 170 10.75 9.51 -5.44
C GLY A 170 11.72 8.77 -4.54
N PHE A 171 11.34 7.56 -4.12
CA PHE A 171 12.15 6.68 -3.30
C PHE A 171 12.91 5.69 -4.17
N SER A 172 14.03 5.18 -3.67
CA SER A 172 14.72 4.04 -4.26
C SER A 172 14.11 2.73 -3.77
N ILE A 173 14.22 1.68 -4.57
CA ILE A 173 13.82 0.34 -4.15
C ILE A 173 15.05 -0.36 -3.58
N GLU A 174 14.90 -1.00 -2.42
CA GLU A 174 15.95 -1.77 -1.75
C GLU A 174 16.44 -2.91 -2.64
N GLU A 175 17.74 -3.25 -2.55
CA GLU A 175 18.42 -4.14 -3.49
C GLU A 175 17.78 -5.54 -3.59
N ASN A 176 17.47 -6.20 -2.46
CA ASN A 176 16.83 -7.53 -2.49
C ASN A 176 15.40 -7.46 -3.00
N THR A 177 14.67 -6.39 -2.66
CA THR A 177 13.33 -6.12 -3.19
C THR A 177 13.39 -5.92 -4.69
N SER A 178 14.36 -5.16 -5.21
CA SER A 178 14.57 -4.93 -6.64
C SER A 178 14.92 -6.22 -7.39
N LYS A 179 15.86 -7.01 -6.88
CA LYS A 179 16.21 -8.33 -7.46
C LYS A 179 14.99 -9.25 -7.54
N SER A 180 14.17 -9.26 -6.51
CA SER A 180 12.95 -10.07 -6.46
C SER A 180 11.89 -9.57 -7.44
N ILE A 181 11.80 -8.25 -7.70
CA ILE A 181 10.92 -7.70 -8.74
C ILE A 181 11.25 -8.31 -10.11
N PHE A 182 12.52 -8.29 -10.51
CA PHE A 182 12.93 -8.87 -11.80
C PHE A 182 12.68 -10.38 -11.85
N LYS A 183 13.03 -11.10 -10.78
CA LYS A 183 12.84 -12.55 -10.67
C LYS A 183 11.39 -12.99 -10.82
N ASN A 184 10.47 -12.22 -10.23
CA ASN A 184 9.06 -12.56 -10.12
C ASN A 184 8.17 -11.78 -11.11
N ALA A 185 8.74 -11.05 -12.06
CA ALA A 185 8.00 -10.19 -13.00
C ALA A 185 6.89 -10.94 -13.76
N ASP A 186 7.12 -12.19 -14.14
CA ASP A 186 6.17 -13.02 -14.88
C ASP A 186 4.86 -13.28 -14.12
N LEU A 187 4.86 -13.19 -12.79
CA LEU A 187 3.64 -13.31 -11.98
C LEU A 187 2.62 -12.21 -12.31
N LEU A 188 3.04 -11.08 -12.85
CA LEU A 188 2.17 -9.99 -13.27
C LEU A 188 1.17 -10.40 -14.34
N LYS A 189 1.46 -11.44 -15.13
CA LYS A 189 0.57 -12.00 -16.17
C LYS A 189 -0.72 -12.59 -15.56
N ASN A 190 -0.69 -12.98 -14.30
CA ASN A 190 -1.80 -13.62 -13.59
C ASN A 190 -2.77 -12.60 -12.94
N ILE A 191 -2.46 -11.29 -13.01
CA ILE A 191 -3.25 -10.26 -12.36
C ILE A 191 -4.33 -9.73 -13.29
N ALA A 192 -5.52 -9.49 -12.75
CA ALA A 192 -6.62 -8.87 -13.48
C ALA A 192 -6.19 -7.48 -14.03
N THR A 193 -6.48 -7.26 -15.31
CA THR A 193 -6.04 -6.07 -16.07
C THR A 193 -6.44 -4.75 -15.40
N GLU A 194 -7.62 -4.68 -14.79
CA GLU A 194 -8.12 -3.48 -14.11
C GLU A 194 -7.23 -3.09 -12.93
N ARG A 195 -6.73 -4.09 -12.17
CA ARG A 195 -5.79 -3.85 -11.05
C ARG A 195 -4.45 -3.34 -11.57
N VAL A 196 -3.94 -3.96 -12.64
CA VAL A 196 -2.69 -3.57 -13.30
C VAL A 196 -2.78 -2.12 -13.77
N ILE A 197 -3.85 -1.78 -14.52
CA ILE A 197 -4.09 -0.43 -15.04
C ILE A 197 -4.16 0.59 -13.90
N SER A 198 -4.89 0.30 -12.83
CA SER A 198 -5.02 1.21 -11.68
C SER A 198 -3.67 1.56 -11.04
N GLU A 199 -2.79 0.57 -10.83
CA GLU A 199 -1.45 0.82 -10.27
C GLU A 199 -0.53 1.49 -11.28
N PHE A 200 -0.59 1.09 -12.56
CA PHE A 200 0.21 1.65 -13.63
C PHE A 200 -0.09 3.13 -13.88
N LEU A 201 -1.38 3.52 -13.92
CA LEU A 201 -1.77 4.92 -14.07
C LEU A 201 -1.21 5.79 -12.93
N LYS A 202 -1.27 5.30 -11.70
CA LYS A 202 -0.68 6.01 -10.54
C LYS A 202 0.86 6.09 -10.62
N LEU A 203 1.50 5.06 -11.20
CA LEU A 203 2.95 5.04 -11.40
C LEU A 203 3.39 6.12 -12.38
N ILE A 204 2.72 6.21 -13.55
CA ILE A 204 3.09 7.19 -14.60
C ILE A 204 2.82 8.64 -14.19
N CYS A 205 1.88 8.87 -13.26
CA CYS A 205 1.63 10.18 -12.66
C CYS A 205 2.64 10.56 -11.56
N GLY A 206 3.54 9.68 -11.17
CA GLY A 206 4.54 9.93 -10.14
C GLY A 206 5.65 10.87 -10.61
N LYS A 207 6.28 11.57 -9.65
CA LYS A 207 7.35 12.55 -9.94
C LYS A 207 8.60 11.92 -10.57
N ASP A 208 8.89 10.65 -10.25
CA ASP A 208 10.05 9.90 -10.76
C ASP A 208 9.64 8.81 -11.78
N ALA A 209 8.47 9.00 -12.43
CA ALA A 209 7.90 8.01 -13.35
C ALA A 209 8.89 7.56 -14.44
N VAL A 210 9.53 8.52 -15.13
CA VAL A 210 10.49 8.22 -16.21
C VAL A 210 11.64 7.37 -15.69
N LYS A 211 12.23 7.74 -14.54
CA LYS A 211 13.34 7.00 -13.93
C LYS A 211 12.95 5.55 -13.60
N ILE A 212 11.76 5.36 -13.05
CA ILE A 212 11.28 4.02 -12.67
C ILE A 212 10.91 3.19 -13.90
N LEU A 213 10.24 3.78 -14.90
CA LEU A 213 9.92 3.11 -16.15
C LEU A 213 11.18 2.64 -16.90
N ASP A 214 12.22 3.45 -16.92
CA ASP A 214 13.48 3.07 -17.56
C ASP A 214 14.22 1.99 -16.77
N ALA A 215 14.35 2.14 -15.46
CA ALA A 215 15.04 1.18 -14.59
C ALA A 215 14.37 -0.21 -14.58
N TYR A 216 13.03 -0.27 -14.70
CA TYR A 216 12.22 -1.49 -14.64
C TYR A 216 11.49 -1.80 -15.94
N ARG A 217 12.00 -1.31 -17.07
CA ARG A 217 11.38 -1.44 -18.41
C ARG A 217 11.05 -2.88 -18.78
N GLU A 218 11.91 -3.85 -18.41
CA GLU A 218 11.68 -5.27 -18.67
C GLU A 218 10.50 -5.82 -17.87
N THR A 219 10.34 -5.38 -16.60
CA THR A 219 9.18 -5.72 -15.77
C THR A 219 7.90 -5.10 -16.34
N ILE A 220 7.96 -3.86 -16.81
CA ILE A 220 6.82 -3.19 -17.45
C ILE A 220 6.45 -3.87 -18.78
N ALA A 221 7.42 -4.36 -19.55
CA ALA A 221 7.18 -5.09 -20.79
C ALA A 221 6.39 -6.40 -20.58
N VAL A 222 6.37 -6.96 -19.38
CA VAL A 222 5.52 -8.13 -19.05
C VAL A 222 4.03 -7.79 -19.14
N ILE A 223 3.64 -6.57 -18.77
CA ILE A 223 2.25 -6.10 -18.76
C ILE A 223 1.88 -5.29 -20.01
N ILE A 224 2.87 -4.69 -20.67
CA ILE A 224 2.71 -3.91 -21.91
C ILE A 224 3.82 -4.32 -22.88
N PRO A 225 3.70 -5.49 -23.55
CA PRO A 225 4.76 -6.00 -24.46
C PRO A 225 5.10 -5.04 -25.58
N GLU A 226 4.15 -4.22 -26.02
CA GLU A 226 4.31 -3.24 -27.09
C GLU A 226 5.36 -2.18 -26.78
N ILE A 227 5.66 -1.93 -25.49
CA ILE A 227 6.67 -0.94 -25.08
C ILE A 227 8.08 -1.35 -25.50
N THR A 228 8.31 -2.64 -25.77
CA THR A 228 9.62 -3.16 -26.15
C THR A 228 10.17 -2.54 -27.44
N VAL A 229 9.29 -2.17 -28.38
CA VAL A 229 9.69 -1.49 -29.64
C VAL A 229 10.28 -0.09 -29.37
N MET A 230 9.99 0.48 -28.20
CA MET A 230 10.52 1.78 -27.78
C MET A 230 11.91 1.67 -27.11
N PHE A 231 12.34 0.45 -26.77
CA PHE A 231 13.63 0.24 -26.12
C PHE A 231 14.75 0.58 -27.11
N ASN A 232 15.65 1.46 -26.70
CA ASN A 232 16.76 1.94 -27.52
C ASN A 232 16.34 2.63 -28.83
N PHE A 233 15.06 3.03 -28.97
CA PHE A 233 14.59 3.77 -30.13
C PHE A 233 15.19 5.18 -30.12
N ASN A 234 16.04 5.46 -31.09
CA ASN A 234 16.58 6.81 -31.28
C ASN A 234 15.60 7.62 -32.15
N GLN A 235 14.95 8.58 -31.56
CA GLN A 235 13.99 9.45 -32.28
C GLN A 235 14.66 10.38 -33.29
N ASN A 236 16.01 10.47 -33.31
CA ASN A 236 16.79 11.41 -34.16
C ASN A 236 16.24 12.84 -34.12
N ASN A 237 15.61 13.23 -33.01
CA ASN A 237 14.98 14.52 -32.81
C ASN A 237 15.80 15.37 -31.84
N ILE A 238 16.24 16.55 -32.31
CA ILE A 238 17.05 17.48 -31.51
C ILE A 238 16.29 18.11 -30.34
N HIS A 239 14.95 18.05 -30.35
CA HIS A 239 14.08 18.64 -29.34
C HIS A 239 13.66 17.69 -28.22
N HIS A 240 13.80 16.38 -28.40
CA HIS A 240 13.38 15.37 -27.44
C HIS A 240 14.42 14.25 -27.33
N SER A 241 15.16 14.25 -26.23
CA SER A 241 16.24 13.28 -25.98
C SER A 241 15.78 11.98 -25.28
N VAL A 242 14.50 11.87 -24.87
CA VAL A 242 13.98 10.74 -24.05
C VAL A 242 12.62 10.27 -24.57
N SER A 243 12.51 8.98 -24.88
CA SER A 243 11.32 8.33 -25.45
C SER A 243 10.06 8.41 -24.57
N TYR A 244 10.20 8.58 -23.25
CA TYR A 244 9.08 8.59 -22.31
C TYR A 244 8.54 9.99 -21.97
N THR A 245 9.14 11.06 -22.48
CA THR A 245 8.66 12.44 -22.18
C THR A 245 7.25 12.69 -22.69
N HIS A 246 6.80 11.99 -23.76
CA HIS A 246 5.46 12.12 -24.31
C HIS A 246 4.36 11.55 -23.42
N LEU A 247 4.64 10.52 -22.61
CA LEU A 247 3.64 9.98 -21.67
C LEU A 247 3.25 11.00 -20.60
N ARG A 248 4.18 11.88 -20.20
CA ARG A 248 3.93 12.91 -19.18
C ARG A 248 3.30 14.19 -19.76
N ALA A 249 3.57 14.53 -21.01
CA ALA A 249 3.12 15.78 -21.64
C ALA A 249 1.61 15.79 -21.92
N HIS A 250 0.98 14.63 -22.13
CA HIS A 250 -0.46 14.56 -22.42
C HIS A 250 -1.37 14.79 -21.22
N GLU A 251 -0.89 14.60 -19.98
CA GLU A 251 -1.73 14.77 -18.79
C GLU A 251 -1.66 16.18 -18.18
N THR A 252 -0.52 16.89 -18.33
CA THR A 252 -0.40 18.25 -17.80
C THR A 252 -1.18 19.32 -18.56
N GLY A 253 -1.63 19.03 -19.78
CA GLY A 253 -2.44 19.94 -20.62
C GLY A 253 -3.94 19.94 -20.35
N ARG A 254 -4.47 19.07 -19.48
CA ARG A 254 -5.91 18.97 -19.19
C ARG A 254 -6.37 19.54 -17.85
N ASN A 255 -5.45 20.02 -17.01
CA ASN A 255 -5.74 20.58 -15.68
C ASN A 255 -5.31 22.05 -15.56
N LEU A 256 -5.53 22.86 -16.60
CA LEU A 256 -5.52 24.33 -16.55
C LEU A 256 -6.88 24.87 -16.94
#